data_60f4338ed7f84caf0d65a54e0e16e2ef
#
_entry.id   60f4338ed7f84caf0d65a54e0e16e2ef
#
_cell.length_a   1.000
_cell.length_b   1.000
_cell.length_c   1.000
_cell.angle_alpha   90.00
_cell.angle_beta   90.00
_cell.angle_gamma   90.00
#
_symmetry.space_group_name_H-M   'P 1'
#
loop_
_entity.id
_entity.type
_entity.pdbx_description
1 polymer ?
#
loop_
_entity_poly.entity_id
_entity_poly.type
_entity_poly.pdbx_seq_one_letter_code
_entity_poly.pdbx_strand_id
1 'polypeptide(L)' 'MSNNTKSIKDLGKEYEEHAKIQQSFIDSCKSQLNKAKKSGDTDAVEKLRSDLHKFYEIKKELTETAYYLKNYYKGDF' A
#
# COMPACT_ATOMS: atom_id res chain seq x y z
N MET A 1 -12.00 25.45 15.52
CA MET A 1 -11.68 25.48 14.82
C MET A 1 -11.41 24.61 14.00
N SER A 2 -11.53 24.46 13.31
CA SER A 2 -11.49 23.64 12.49
C SER A 2 -10.30 23.43 11.92
N ASN A 3 -9.41 23.61 12.59
CA ASN A 3 -8.23 23.41 12.12
C ASN A 3 -7.96 22.09 11.81
N ASN A 4 -8.73 21.19 12.20
CA ASN A 4 -8.46 19.84 11.92
C ASN A 4 -8.94 19.41 10.59
N THR A 5 -9.59 20.28 9.88
CA THR A 5 -10.10 19.94 8.59
C THR A 5 -8.98 19.86 7.59
N LYS A 6 -8.83 18.75 6.94
CA LYS A 6 -7.84 18.62 5.90
C LYS A 6 -8.50 18.78 4.56
N SER A 7 -7.78 19.33 3.61
CA SER A 7 -8.31 19.41 2.27
C SER A 7 -8.30 18.00 1.68
N ILE A 8 -9.09 17.81 0.64
CA ILE A 8 -9.13 16.52 -0.06
C ILE A 8 -7.77 16.21 -0.66
N LYS A 9 -7.07 17.23 -1.11
CA LYS A 9 -5.73 17.05 -1.66
C LYS A 9 -4.75 16.57 -0.59
N ASP A 10 -4.84 17.14 0.61
CA ASP A 10 -3.98 16.71 1.72
C ASP A 10 -4.28 15.28 2.12
N LEU A 11 -5.54 14.91 2.10
CA LEU A 11 -5.93 13.55 2.40
C LEU A 11 -5.36 12.60 1.35
N GLY A 12 -5.37 13.00 0.08
CA GLY A 12 -4.76 12.21 -0.97
C GLY A 12 -3.28 11.97 -0.74
N LYS A 13 -2.58 12.98 -0.24
CA LYS A 13 -1.17 12.82 0.07
C LYS A 13 -0.95 11.83 1.19
N GLU A 14 -1.83 11.81 2.18
CA GLU A 14 -1.72 10.83 3.26
C GLU A 14 -1.88 9.42 2.74
N TYR A 15 -2.81 9.20 1.82
CA TYR A 15 -2.97 7.89 1.21
C TYR A 15 -1.74 7.49 0.40
N GLU A 16 -1.09 8.46 -0.24
CA GLU A 16 0.16 8.18 -0.95
C GLU A 16 1.25 7.72 0.01
N GLU A 17 1.33 8.36 1.17
CA GLU A 17 2.32 7.98 2.17
C GLU A 17 2.05 6.57 2.69
N HIS A 18 0.78 6.25 2.90
CA HIS A 18 0.41 4.91 3.34
C HIS A 18 0.77 3.88 2.26
N ALA A 19 0.60 4.24 0.99
CA ALA A 19 0.97 3.33 -0.10
C ALA A 19 2.47 3.06 -0.10
N LYS A 20 3.27 4.07 0.21
CA LYS A 20 4.73 3.89 0.30
C LYS A 20 5.10 2.96 1.44
N ILE A 21 4.38 3.07 2.56
CA ILE A 21 4.62 2.16 3.68
C ILE A 21 4.27 0.73 3.28
N GLN A 22 3.18 0.56 2.55
CA GLN A 22 2.83 -0.78 2.06
C GLN A 22 3.90 -1.31 1.13
N GLN A 23 4.52 -0.45 0.33
CA GLN A 23 5.60 -0.88 -0.56
C GLN A 23 6.79 -1.41 0.25
N SER A 24 7.08 -0.81 1.40
CA SER A 24 8.13 -1.31 2.28
C SER A 24 7.80 -2.70 2.78
N PHE A 25 6.55 -2.94 3.15
CA PHE A 25 6.12 -4.26 3.60
C PHE A 25 6.24 -5.28 2.47
N ILE A 26 5.88 -4.87 1.26
CA ILE A 26 6.00 -5.74 0.08
C ILE A 26 7.46 -6.13 -0.13
N ASP A 27 8.36 -5.16 -0.08
CA ASP A 27 9.79 -5.42 -0.30
C ASP A 27 10.35 -6.37 0.75
N SER A 28 9.98 -6.15 2.00
CA SER A 28 10.42 -7.01 3.09
C SER A 28 9.88 -8.43 2.92
N CYS A 29 8.61 -8.53 2.54
CA CYS A 29 7.98 -9.83 2.35
C CYS A 29 8.62 -10.60 1.20
N LYS A 30 8.97 -9.91 0.11
CA LYS A 30 9.64 -10.54 -1.02
C LYS A 30 11.01 -11.09 -0.61
N SER A 31 11.73 -10.33 0.22
CA SER A 31 13.04 -10.78 0.69
C SER A 31 12.90 -12.03 1.54
N GLN A 32 11.92 -12.03 2.43
CA GLN A 32 11.68 -13.20 3.28
C GLN A 32 11.23 -14.40 2.46
N LEU A 33 10.42 -14.16 1.44
CA LEU A 33 9.94 -15.22 0.58
C LEU A 33 11.11 -15.88 -0.16
N ASN A 34 12.05 -15.08 -0.65
CA ASN A 34 13.22 -15.63 -1.31
C ASN A 34 14.03 -16.51 -0.37
N LYS A 35 14.18 -16.07 0.87
CA LYS A 35 14.91 -16.86 1.86
C LYS A 35 14.19 -18.18 2.17
N ALA A 36 12.88 -18.12 2.31
CA ALA A 36 12.08 -19.31 2.59
C ALA A 36 12.16 -20.30 1.44
N LYS A 37 12.14 -19.81 0.19
CA LYS A 37 12.28 -20.69 -0.97
C LYS A 37 13.62 -21.38 -0.97
N LYS A 38 14.69 -20.66 -0.66
CA LYS A 38 16.02 -21.23 -0.65
C LYS A 38 16.20 -22.27 0.44
N SER A 39 15.52 -22.08 1.57
CA SER A 39 15.64 -23.03 2.66
C SER A 39 14.64 -24.18 2.54
N GLY A 40 13.75 -24.13 1.56
CA GLY A 40 12.77 -25.20 1.37
C GLY A 40 11.64 -25.20 2.37
N ASP A 41 11.39 -24.05 3.02
CA ASP A 41 10.35 -23.95 4.03
C ASP A 41 9.01 -23.70 3.34
N THR A 42 8.30 -24.76 3.00
CA THR A 42 7.07 -24.69 2.22
C THR A 42 5.98 -23.93 2.94
N ASP A 43 5.85 -24.14 4.24
CA ASP A 43 4.80 -23.45 4.99
C ASP A 43 5.04 -21.95 5.03
N ALA A 44 6.28 -21.55 5.22
CA ALA A 44 6.62 -20.12 5.20
C ALA A 44 6.38 -19.52 3.82
N VAL A 45 6.70 -20.28 2.76
CA VAL A 45 6.47 -19.80 1.39
C VAL A 45 4.99 -19.53 1.17
N GLU A 46 4.13 -20.46 1.58
CA GLU A 46 2.70 -20.29 1.40
C GLU A 46 2.16 -19.08 2.16
N LYS A 47 2.58 -18.95 3.42
CA LYS A 47 2.14 -17.84 4.24
C LYS A 47 2.60 -16.51 3.67
N LEU A 48 3.86 -16.44 3.26
CA LEU A 48 4.42 -15.20 2.73
C LEU A 48 3.78 -14.81 1.40
N ARG A 49 3.44 -15.79 0.57
CA ARG A 49 2.72 -15.50 -0.67
C ARG A 49 1.35 -14.91 -0.40
N SER A 50 0.65 -15.47 0.61
CA SER A 50 -0.65 -14.96 0.98
C SER A 50 -0.54 -13.54 1.52
N ASP A 51 0.46 -13.29 2.38
CA ASP A 51 0.68 -11.96 2.94
C ASP A 51 1.03 -10.97 1.84
N LEU A 52 1.86 -11.38 0.90
CA LEU A 52 2.27 -10.53 -0.20
C LEU A 52 1.07 -10.11 -1.04
N HIS A 53 0.17 -11.05 -1.31
CA HIS A 53 -1.04 -10.76 -2.07
C HIS A 53 -1.87 -9.69 -1.35
N LYS A 54 -2.02 -9.83 -0.04
CA LYS A 54 -2.79 -8.86 0.76
C LYS A 54 -2.14 -7.48 0.72
N PHE A 55 -0.82 -7.42 0.83
CA PHE A 55 -0.11 -6.15 0.79
C PHE A 55 -0.29 -5.46 -0.57
N TYR A 56 -0.26 -6.22 -1.66
CA TYR A 56 -0.48 -5.65 -2.99
C TYR A 56 -1.91 -5.11 -3.12
N GLU A 57 -2.88 -5.84 -2.58
CA GLU A 57 -4.28 -5.38 -2.64
C GLU A 57 -4.46 -4.09 -1.87
N ILE A 58 -3.87 -4.02 -0.67
CA ILE A 58 -3.95 -2.81 0.14
C ILE A 58 -3.27 -1.64 -0.56
N LYS A 59 -2.09 -1.88 -1.11
CA LYS A 59 -1.36 -0.84 -1.82
C LYS A 59 -2.16 -0.33 -3.01
N LYS A 60 -2.76 -1.24 -3.75
CA LYS A 60 -3.57 -0.87 -4.91
C LYS A 60 -4.72 0.04 -4.51
N GLU A 61 -5.44 -0.33 -3.45
CA GLU A 61 -6.55 0.47 -2.96
C GLU A 61 -6.10 1.84 -2.50
N LEU A 62 -4.99 1.91 -1.79
CA LEU A 62 -4.47 3.18 -1.30
C LEU A 62 -4.04 4.08 -2.45
N THR A 63 -3.39 3.49 -3.45
CA THR A 63 -2.91 4.25 -4.60
C THR A 63 -4.08 4.78 -5.42
N GLU A 64 -5.10 3.97 -5.63
CA GLU A 64 -6.26 4.39 -6.39
C GLU A 64 -7.03 5.48 -5.65
N THR A 65 -7.17 5.33 -4.34
CA THR A 65 -7.85 6.33 -3.54
C THR A 65 -7.07 7.65 -3.55
N ALA A 66 -5.74 7.57 -3.42
CA ALA A 66 -4.91 8.77 -3.46
C ALA A 66 -5.06 9.49 -4.79
N TYR A 67 -5.04 8.73 -5.88
CA TYR A 67 -5.18 9.31 -7.20
C TYR A 67 -6.53 10.01 -7.34
N TYR A 68 -7.59 9.33 -6.91
CA TYR A 68 -8.93 9.88 -6.98
C TYR A 68 -9.03 11.19 -6.18
N LEU A 69 -8.52 11.19 -4.95
CA LEU A 69 -8.59 12.36 -4.09
C LEU A 69 -7.77 13.52 -4.61
N LYS A 70 -6.58 13.24 -5.11
CA LYS A 70 -5.71 14.29 -5.62
C LYS A 70 -6.24 14.93 -6.89
N ASN A 71 -7.03 14.20 -7.64
CA ASN A 71 -7.59 14.72 -8.88
C ASN A 71 -9.05 15.14 -8.76
N TYR A 72 -9.55 15.11 -7.53
CA TYR A 72 -10.95 15.41 -7.28
C TYR A 72 -11.38 16.75 -7.84
N TYR A 73 -10.56 17.76 -7.61
CA TYR A 73 -10.92 19.08 -8.07
C TYR A 73 -10.60 19.32 -9.53
N LYS A 74 -9.81 18.46 -10.14
CA LYS A 74 -9.44 18.73 -11.49
C LYS A 74 -10.44 18.31 -12.50
N GLY A 75 -11.11 17.27 -12.28
CA GLY A 75 -11.93 16.68 -13.29
C GLY A 75 -13.27 17.26 -13.40
N ASP A 76 -13.68 18.01 -12.47
CA ASP A 76 -14.97 18.40 -12.44
C ASP A 76 -15.25 19.74 -12.69
N PHE A 77 -14.34 20.49 -12.95
CA PHE A 77 -14.61 21.90 -13.08
C PHE A 77 -14.10 22.42 -14.39
#